data_692c6e67abb5aa1d3664307213639122
#
_entry.id   692c6e67abb5aa1d3664307213639122
#
_cell.length_a   1.000
_cell.length_b   1.000
_cell.length_c   1.000
_cell.angle_alpha   90.00
_cell.angle_beta   90.00
_cell.angle_gamma   90.00
#
_symmetry.space_group_name_H-M   'P 1'
#
loop_
_entity.id
_entity.type
_entity.pdbx_description
1 polymer ?
#
loop_
_entity_poly.entity_id
_entity_poly.type
_entity_poly.pdbx_seq_one_letter_code
_entity_poly.pdbx_strand_id
1 'polypeptide(L)'
;MTRQVRIVGAGRAGGSFAAALTSAGWEVDGPIGRDRSAITGAARKIDLVLVCVNDASVSEVAASIEPGDACVAHCAGSLGLDVLRTHVRRASIHPLVSLPNAEVGAARLRGAWFAV
;
A
#
# COMPACT_ATOMS: atom_id res chain seq x y z
N MET A 1 10.77 -15.96 -9.51
CA MET A 1 11.17 -14.68 -8.89
C MET A 1 10.13 -14.27 -7.86
N THR A 2 10.58 -13.86 -6.71
CA THR A 2 9.69 -13.41 -5.64
C THR A 2 9.28 -11.96 -5.87
N ARG A 3 7.99 -11.67 -5.80
CA ARG A 3 7.49 -10.30 -5.88
C ARG A 3 7.71 -9.58 -4.57
N GLN A 4 8.06 -8.31 -4.68
CA GLN A 4 8.40 -7.47 -3.53
C GLN A 4 7.43 -6.30 -3.42
N VAL A 5 6.92 -6.09 -2.23
CA VAL A 5 6.01 -4.97 -1.92
C VAL A 5 6.54 -4.21 -0.72
N ARG A 6 6.46 -2.90 -0.79
CA ARG A 6 6.73 -2.01 0.34
C ARG A 6 5.43 -1.37 0.77
N ILE A 7 5.11 -1.48 2.05
CA ILE A 7 3.86 -0.96 2.59
C ILE A 7 4.16 0.30 3.39
N VAL A 8 3.53 1.40 3.00
CA VAL A 8 3.62 2.68 3.69
C VAL A 8 2.33 2.90 4.45
N GLY A 9 2.42 3.01 5.76
CA GLY A 9 1.29 3.12 6.66
C GLY A 9 1.21 1.93 7.60
N ALA A 10 1.42 2.19 8.89
CA ALA A 10 1.50 1.15 9.93
C ALA A 10 0.18 0.94 10.68
N GLY A 11 -0.93 1.41 10.12
CA GLY A 11 -2.26 1.23 10.71
C GLY A 11 -2.90 -0.12 10.40
N ARG A 12 -4.22 -0.18 10.55
CA ARG A 12 -4.99 -1.42 10.38
C ARG A 12 -4.90 -1.99 8.97
N ALA A 13 -5.06 -1.14 7.97
CA ALA A 13 -4.99 -1.57 6.57
C ALA A 13 -3.58 -2.04 6.20
N GLY A 14 -2.56 -1.25 6.56
CA GLY A 14 -1.17 -1.61 6.28
C GLY A 14 -0.77 -2.93 6.92
N GLY A 15 -1.12 -3.14 8.17
CA GLY A 15 -0.87 -4.39 8.88
C GLY A 15 -1.60 -5.58 8.26
N SER A 16 -2.86 -5.38 7.84
CA SER A 16 -3.66 -6.42 7.20
C SER A 16 -3.07 -6.86 5.87
N PHE A 17 -2.70 -5.91 5.02
CA PHE A 17 -2.07 -6.20 3.73
C PHE A 17 -0.70 -6.85 3.91
N ALA A 18 0.10 -6.39 4.88
CA ALA A 18 1.41 -6.97 5.15
C ALA A 18 1.28 -8.46 5.49
N ALA A 19 0.38 -8.80 6.40
CA ALA A 19 0.16 -10.18 6.80
C ALA A 19 -0.40 -11.04 5.66
N ALA A 20 -1.38 -10.53 4.92
CA ALA A 20 -1.99 -11.26 3.81
C ALA A 20 -1.00 -11.51 2.67
N LEU A 21 -0.23 -10.51 2.29
CA LEU A 21 0.74 -10.63 1.21
C LEU A 21 1.91 -11.54 1.58
N THR A 22 2.36 -11.49 2.83
CA THR A 22 3.37 -12.43 3.33
C THR A 22 2.87 -13.86 3.21
N SER A 23 1.63 -14.11 3.62
CA SER A 23 1.01 -15.45 3.50
C SER A 23 0.87 -15.90 2.04
N ALA A 24 0.73 -14.95 1.11
CA ALA A 24 0.62 -15.25 -0.32
C ALA A 24 1.98 -15.41 -1.01
N GLY A 25 3.08 -15.33 -0.28
CA GLY A 25 4.43 -15.56 -0.82
C GLY A 25 5.16 -14.30 -1.27
N TRP A 26 4.63 -13.11 -1.03
CA TRP A 26 5.34 -11.87 -1.33
C TRP A 26 6.43 -11.61 -0.28
N GLU A 27 7.52 -10.99 -0.72
CA GLU A 27 8.47 -10.36 0.21
C GLU A 27 7.92 -8.99 0.59
N VAL A 28 7.60 -8.80 1.87
CA VAL A 28 6.99 -7.59 2.39
C VAL A 28 8.02 -6.79 3.18
N ASP A 29 8.21 -5.54 2.76
CA ASP A 29 9.03 -4.56 3.48
C ASP A 29 8.09 -3.55 4.14
N GLY A 30 8.20 -3.43 5.43
CA GLY A 30 7.30 -2.59 6.21
C GLY A 30 6.33 -3.41 7.07
N PRO A 31 5.25 -2.82 7.56
CA PRO A 31 4.77 -1.45 7.25
C PRO A 31 5.73 -0.34 7.71
N ILE A 32 5.94 0.64 6.84
CA ILE A 32 6.71 1.83 7.16
C ILE A 32 5.78 2.85 7.83
N GLY A 33 6.20 3.37 8.96
CA GLY A 33 5.45 4.39 9.68
C GLY A 33 5.75 5.80 9.17
N ARG A 34 6.27 6.66 10.07
CA ARG A 34 6.50 8.08 9.78
C ARG A 34 7.95 8.43 9.47
N ASP A 35 8.77 7.48 9.13
CA ASP A 35 10.17 7.72 8.75
C ASP A 35 10.22 8.35 7.37
N ARG A 36 10.56 9.63 7.30
CA ARG A 36 10.59 10.40 6.06
C ARG A 36 11.59 9.85 5.05
N SER A 37 12.76 9.40 5.46
CA SER A 37 13.75 8.86 4.52
C SER A 37 13.29 7.53 3.95
N ALA A 38 12.66 6.68 4.74
CA ALA A 38 12.09 5.44 4.26
C ALA A 38 10.95 5.69 3.26
N ILE A 39 10.11 6.68 3.53
CA ILE A 39 9.01 7.05 2.61
C ILE A 39 9.58 7.62 1.31
N THR A 40 10.54 8.52 1.37
CA THR A 40 11.15 9.14 0.19
C THR A 40 11.71 8.07 -0.77
N GLY A 41 12.40 7.07 -0.25
CA GLY A 41 13.00 5.99 -1.03
C GLY A 41 12.10 4.80 -1.28
N ALA A 42 10.82 4.87 -0.96
CA ALA A 42 9.93 3.70 -0.93
C ALA A 42 9.76 3.02 -2.29
N ALA A 43 9.90 3.74 -3.40
CA ALA A 43 9.72 3.20 -4.74
C ALA A 43 11.02 2.63 -5.36
N ARG A 44 12.10 2.58 -4.61
CA ARG A 44 13.39 2.11 -5.12
C ARG A 44 13.51 0.59 -5.07
N LYS A 45 13.87 0.00 -6.21
CA LYS A 45 14.19 -1.44 -6.32
C LYS A 45 13.10 -2.34 -5.75
N ILE A 46 11.86 -2.03 -6.07
CA ILE A 46 10.71 -2.79 -5.60
C ILE A 46 9.64 -2.83 -6.68
N ASP A 47 8.76 -3.82 -6.63
CA ASP A 47 7.71 -3.99 -7.65
C ASP A 47 6.50 -3.12 -7.37
N LEU A 48 6.09 -3.02 -6.10
CA LEU A 48 4.86 -2.35 -5.69
C LEU A 48 5.10 -1.56 -4.40
N VAL A 49 4.60 -0.35 -4.37
CA VAL A 49 4.43 0.42 -3.13
C VAL A 49 2.93 0.53 -2.86
N LEU A 50 2.50 0.07 -1.70
CA LEU A 50 1.10 0.16 -1.30
C LEU A 50 0.98 1.21 -0.20
N VAL A 51 0.28 2.29 -0.50
CA VAL A 51 0.08 3.42 0.42
C VAL A 51 -1.20 3.18 1.20
N CYS A 52 -1.05 2.84 2.48
CA CYS A 52 -2.14 2.47 3.39
C CYS A 52 -2.24 3.47 4.54
N VAL A 53 -2.33 4.74 4.22
CA VAL A 53 -2.53 5.81 5.19
C VAL A 53 -3.98 6.27 5.14
N ASN A 54 -4.41 7.13 6.08
CA ASN A 54 -5.76 7.66 6.03
C ASN A 54 -5.97 8.48 4.74
N ASP A 55 -7.20 8.56 4.27
CA ASP A 55 -7.54 9.15 2.97
C ASP A 55 -7.00 10.57 2.82
N ALA A 56 -7.09 11.38 3.86
CA ALA A 56 -6.61 12.76 3.84
C ALA A 56 -5.09 12.90 3.66
N SER A 57 -4.32 11.85 3.95
CA SER A 57 -2.85 11.86 3.88
C SER A 57 -2.30 11.21 2.62
N VAL A 58 -3.12 10.52 1.83
CA VAL A 58 -2.63 9.76 0.66
C VAL A 58 -1.89 10.65 -0.33
N SER A 59 -2.48 11.78 -0.71
CA SER A 59 -1.88 12.69 -1.69
C SER A 59 -0.51 13.21 -1.24
N GLU A 60 -0.42 13.64 0.01
CA GLU A 60 0.82 14.16 0.58
C GLU A 60 1.91 13.08 0.68
N VAL A 61 1.54 11.90 1.17
CA VAL A 61 2.48 10.79 1.30
C VAL A 61 2.98 10.35 -0.08
N ALA A 62 2.07 10.19 -1.04
CA ALA A 62 2.44 9.79 -2.40
C ALA A 62 3.37 10.81 -3.06
N ALA A 63 3.13 12.11 -2.85
CA ALA A 63 3.99 13.16 -3.38
C ALA A 63 5.38 13.16 -2.72
N SER A 64 5.50 12.63 -1.50
CA SER A 64 6.78 12.52 -0.79
C SER A 64 7.64 11.36 -1.27
N ILE A 65 7.06 10.41 -1.99
CA ILE A 65 7.80 9.26 -2.54
C ILE A 65 8.45 9.68 -3.85
N GLU A 66 9.77 9.55 -3.94
CA GLU A 66 10.45 9.80 -5.21
C GLU A 66 10.00 8.80 -6.27
N PRO A 67 9.68 9.24 -7.50
CA PRO A 67 9.31 8.33 -8.57
C PRO A 67 10.40 7.30 -8.87
N GLY A 68 10.00 6.07 -9.13
CA GLY A 68 10.88 4.96 -9.48
C GLY A 68 10.14 4.02 -10.42
N ASP A 69 10.65 2.79 -10.55
CA ASP A 69 10.05 1.80 -11.44
C ASP A 69 8.83 1.11 -10.82
N ALA A 70 8.63 1.26 -9.52
CA ALA A 70 7.54 0.62 -8.82
C ALA A 70 6.18 1.16 -9.26
N CYS A 71 5.17 0.30 -9.26
CA CYS A 71 3.79 0.73 -9.26
C CYS A 71 3.45 1.28 -7.87
N VAL A 72 2.86 2.46 -7.80
CA VAL A 72 2.39 3.04 -6.54
C VAL A 72 0.86 2.93 -6.50
N ALA A 73 0.35 2.28 -5.47
CA ALA A 73 -1.08 2.06 -5.32
C ALA A 73 -1.57 2.61 -3.97
N HIS A 74 -2.83 3.00 -3.91
CA HIS A 74 -3.51 3.27 -2.65
C HIS A 74 -4.74 2.37 -2.50
N CYS A 75 -5.26 2.27 -1.30
CA CYS A 75 -6.42 1.43 -0.99
C CYS A 75 -7.62 2.23 -0.46
N ALA A 76 -7.72 3.50 -0.79
CA ALA A 76 -8.80 4.39 -0.36
C ALA A 76 -9.93 4.40 -1.39
N GLY A 77 -11.09 3.86 -1.03
CA GLY A 77 -12.23 3.76 -1.94
C GLY A 77 -12.83 5.09 -2.39
N SER A 78 -12.60 6.17 -1.62
CA SER A 78 -13.12 7.51 -1.93
C SER A 78 -12.22 8.33 -2.86
N LEU A 79 -11.01 7.85 -3.17
CA LEU A 79 -10.03 8.60 -3.94
C LEU A 79 -9.80 8.00 -5.32
N GLY A 80 -9.55 8.86 -6.30
CA GLY A 80 -9.16 8.44 -7.65
C GLY A 80 -7.66 8.28 -7.79
N LEU A 81 -7.18 8.18 -9.02
CA LEU A 81 -5.75 8.03 -9.33
C LEU A 81 -5.00 9.37 -9.34
N ASP A 82 -5.68 10.48 -9.37
CA ASP A 82 -5.08 11.81 -9.42
C ASP A 82 -4.25 12.12 -8.16
N VAL A 83 -4.59 11.51 -7.02
CA VAL A 83 -3.80 11.66 -5.79
C VAL A 83 -2.42 11.01 -5.90
N LEU A 84 -2.20 10.18 -6.92
CA LEU A 84 -0.92 9.52 -7.22
C LEU A 84 -0.24 10.11 -8.47
N ARG A 85 -0.62 11.31 -8.88
CA ARG A 85 -0.21 11.89 -10.17
C ARG A 85 1.30 12.06 -10.37
N THR A 86 2.08 12.05 -9.29
CA THR A 86 3.55 12.11 -9.40
C THR A 86 4.16 10.78 -9.85
N HIS A 87 3.37 9.72 -9.92
CA HIS A 87 3.83 8.38 -10.32
C HIS A 87 3.21 7.97 -11.63
N VAL A 88 4.03 7.46 -12.56
CA VAL A 88 3.59 7.02 -13.89
C VAL A 88 2.76 5.74 -13.78
N ARG A 89 3.28 4.76 -13.03
CA ARG A 89 2.59 3.50 -12.80
C ARG A 89 1.84 3.59 -11.47
N ARG A 90 0.52 3.66 -11.56
CA ARG A 90 -0.32 3.90 -10.39
C ARG A 90 -1.60 3.06 -10.45
N ALA A 91 -2.11 2.71 -9.27
CA ALA A 91 -3.33 1.92 -9.15
C ALA A 91 -4.11 2.29 -7.89
N SER A 92 -5.39 1.95 -7.89
CA SER A 92 -6.25 2.02 -6.71
C SER A 92 -6.82 0.63 -6.47
N ILE A 93 -6.64 0.10 -5.27
CA ILE A 93 -7.09 -1.24 -4.88
C ILE A 93 -7.83 -1.13 -3.56
N HIS A 94 -9.17 -1.17 -3.61
CA HIS A 94 -9.99 -1.02 -2.41
C HIS A 94 -10.68 -2.34 -2.06
N PRO A 95 -10.32 -2.99 -0.93
CA PRO A 95 -11.03 -4.18 -0.48
C PRO A 95 -12.41 -3.81 0.08
N LEU A 96 -13.41 -4.58 -0.31
CA LEU A 96 -14.81 -4.35 0.11
C LEU A 96 -15.11 -5.08 1.42
N VAL A 97 -14.21 -4.95 2.39
CA VAL A 97 -14.33 -5.52 3.73
C VAL A 97 -13.72 -4.56 4.74
N SER A 98 -14.16 -4.62 5.99
CA SER A 98 -13.51 -3.84 7.03
C SER A 98 -12.26 -4.57 7.56
N LEU A 99 -11.25 -3.79 7.94
CA LEU A 99 -9.96 -4.30 8.39
C LEU A 99 -9.71 -3.80 9.83
N PRO A 100 -10.35 -4.44 10.84
CA PRO A 100 -10.31 -3.92 12.21
C PRO A 100 -8.94 -4.05 12.88
N ASN A 101 -8.15 -5.06 12.50
CA ASN A 101 -6.78 -5.26 12.95
C ASN A 101 -6.03 -6.12 11.93
N ALA A 102 -4.71 -6.27 12.11
CA ALA A 102 -3.87 -6.97 11.13
C ALA A 102 -4.28 -8.43 10.95
N GLU A 103 -4.53 -9.15 12.03
CA GLU A 103 -4.87 -10.58 11.97
C GLU A 103 -6.22 -10.84 11.32
N VAL A 104 -7.27 -10.18 11.80
CA VAL A 104 -8.62 -10.33 11.26
C VAL A 104 -8.69 -9.76 9.85
N GLY A 105 -8.05 -8.62 9.61
CA GLY A 105 -7.99 -7.99 8.30
C GLY A 105 -7.30 -8.89 7.27
N ALA A 106 -6.18 -9.50 7.62
CA ALA A 106 -5.48 -10.42 6.73
C ALA A 106 -6.36 -11.61 6.33
N ALA A 107 -7.09 -12.17 7.30
CA ALA A 107 -8.01 -13.27 7.04
C ALA A 107 -9.16 -12.84 6.11
N ARG A 108 -9.69 -11.63 6.31
CA ARG A 108 -10.78 -11.07 5.49
C ARG A 108 -10.35 -10.70 4.07
N LEU A 109 -9.10 -10.30 3.87
CA LEU A 109 -8.56 -9.97 2.54
C LEU A 109 -8.50 -11.20 1.64
N ARG A 110 -8.33 -12.37 2.22
CA ARG A 110 -8.30 -13.62 1.46
C ARG A 110 -9.67 -13.89 0.84
N GLY A 111 -9.74 -13.91 -0.48
CA GLY A 111 -10.99 -14.12 -1.21
C GLY A 111 -11.96 -12.93 -1.19
N ALA A 112 -11.54 -11.78 -0.70
CA ALA A 112 -12.38 -10.59 -0.69
C ALA A 112 -12.62 -10.04 -2.10
N TRP A 113 -13.72 -9.33 -2.27
CA TRP A 113 -13.96 -8.53 -3.46
C TRP A 113 -13.21 -7.21 -3.33
N PHE A 114 -12.66 -6.74 -4.46
CA PHE A 114 -11.93 -5.49 -4.52
C PHE A 114 -12.53 -4.57 -5.58
N ALA A 115 -12.59 -3.28 -5.28
CA ALA A 115 -12.80 -2.25 -6.28
C ALA A 115 -11.42 -1.78 -6.77
N VAL A 116 -11.22 -1.75 -8.07
CA VAL A 116 -9.95 -1.42 -8.69
C VAL A 116 -10.10 -0.25 -9.67
#